data_af66f235e5da6a883de358b68ff3afe1
#
_entry.id   af66f235e5da6a883de358b68ff3afe1
#
_cell.length_a   1.000
_cell.length_b   1.000
_cell.length_c   1.000
_cell.angle_alpha   90.00
_cell.angle_beta   90.00
_cell.angle_gamma   90.00
#
_symmetry.space_group_name_H-M   'P 1'
#
loop_
_entity.id
_entity.type
_entity.pdbx_description
1 polymer ?
#
loop_
_entity_poly.entity_id
_entity_poly.type
_entity_poly.pdbx_seq_one_letter_code
_entity_poly.pdbx_strand_id
1 'polypeptide(L)' 'MFFIAGITGHVGGAAARHLLAEGKQIRTLLRTPEKAKTFADQGVEIQQGNLNDAEALARALEGVEGAFL' A
#
# COMPACT_ATOMS: atom_id res chain seq x y z
N MET A 1 6.68 -8.88 -0.79
CA MET A 1 5.48 -8.00 -0.76
C MET A 1 5.42 -7.27 0.58
N PHE A 2 5.36 -5.96 0.53
CA PHE A 2 5.24 -5.11 1.72
C PHE A 2 3.92 -4.36 1.67
N PHE A 3 3.29 -4.20 2.83
CA PHE A 3 2.06 -3.42 2.95
C PHE A 3 2.39 -2.04 3.51
N ILE A 4 1.86 -0.98 2.89
CA ILE A 4 2.03 0.38 3.36
C ILE A 4 0.66 1.02 3.54
N ALA A 5 0.34 1.42 4.77
CA ALA A 5 -0.83 2.25 5.04
C ALA A 5 -0.45 3.71 4.80
N GLY A 6 -1.43 4.51 4.39
CA GLY A 6 -1.19 5.94 4.20
C GLY A 6 -0.22 6.26 3.08
N ILE A 7 -0.24 5.48 2.00
CA ILE A 7 0.69 5.64 0.88
C ILE A 7 0.58 7.02 0.23
N THR A 8 -0.56 7.68 0.34
CA THR A 8 -0.76 9.02 -0.20
C THR A 8 -0.20 10.13 0.70
N GLY A 9 0.25 9.78 1.91
CA GLY A 9 0.87 10.74 2.83
C GLY A 9 2.36 10.87 2.59
N HIS A 10 3.00 11.80 3.32
CA HIS A 10 4.43 12.05 3.14
C HIS A 10 5.29 10.85 3.54
N VAL A 11 5.04 10.30 4.72
CA VAL A 11 5.86 9.19 5.24
C VAL A 11 5.60 7.92 4.45
N GLY A 12 4.33 7.56 4.27
CA GLY A 12 3.95 6.36 3.52
C GLY A 12 4.41 6.43 2.07
N GLY A 13 4.25 7.59 1.43
CA GLY A 13 4.69 7.78 0.07
C GLY A 13 6.22 7.69 -0.08
N ALA A 14 6.96 8.24 0.88
CA ALA A 14 8.42 8.16 0.84
C ALA A 14 8.88 6.71 1.02
N ALA A 15 8.26 5.96 1.93
CA ALA A 15 8.57 4.54 2.12
C ALA A 15 8.27 3.75 0.86
N ALA A 16 7.15 4.03 0.20
CA ALA A 16 6.78 3.34 -1.03
C ALA A 16 7.80 3.60 -2.13
N ARG A 17 8.19 4.85 -2.33
CA ARG A 17 9.16 5.20 -3.36
C ARG A 17 10.51 4.53 -3.12
N HIS A 18 10.93 4.48 -1.85
CA HIS A 18 12.19 3.84 -1.49
C HIS A 18 12.15 2.34 -1.82
N LEU A 19 11.09 1.65 -1.42
CA LEU A 19 10.96 0.21 -1.67
C LEU A 19 10.83 -0.09 -3.16
N LEU A 20 10.10 0.74 -3.90
CA LEU A 20 10.00 0.56 -5.36
C LEU A 20 11.35 0.72 -6.04
N ALA A 21 12.16 1.67 -5.58
CA ALA A 21 13.49 1.87 -6.12
C ALA A 21 14.38 0.65 -5.87
N GLU A 22 14.11 -0.12 -4.83
CA GLU A 22 14.82 -1.36 -4.52
C GLU A 22 14.22 -2.59 -5.20
N GLY A 23 13.22 -2.41 -6.03
CA GLY A 23 12.57 -3.53 -6.74
C GLY A 23 11.61 -4.34 -5.89
N LYS A 24 11.17 -3.81 -4.76
CA LYS A 24 10.23 -4.52 -3.88
C LYS A 24 8.80 -4.36 -4.36
N GLN A 25 7.98 -5.35 -4.07
CA GLN A 25 6.55 -5.30 -4.36
C GLN A 25 5.81 -4.71 -3.19
N ILE A 26 4.81 -3.87 -3.48
CA ILE A 26 4.06 -3.14 -2.47
C ILE A 26 2.56 -3.33 -2.68
N ARG A 27 1.85 -3.44 -1.56
CA ARG A 27 0.39 -3.46 -1.52
C ARG A 27 -0.08 -2.36 -0.58
N THR A 28 -1.19 -1.73 -0.91
CA THR A 28 -1.82 -0.74 -0.03
C THR A 28 -3.33 -0.94 0.00
N LEU A 29 -3.99 -0.31 0.96
CA LEU A 29 -5.45 -0.36 1.13
C LEU A 29 -5.95 1.08 1.21
N LEU A 30 -6.82 1.47 0.29
CA LEU A 30 -7.35 2.82 0.20
C LEU A 30 -8.84 2.82 -0.04
N ARG A 31 -9.55 3.79 0.54
CA ARG A 31 -10.97 3.96 0.25
C ARG A 31 -11.19 4.52 -1.15
N THR A 32 -10.27 5.35 -1.63
CA THR A 32 -10.36 6.00 -2.94
C THR A 32 -9.11 5.69 -3.74
N PRO A 33 -9.10 4.56 -4.48
CA PRO A 33 -7.89 4.12 -5.22
C PRO A 33 -7.35 5.15 -6.20
N GLU A 34 -8.21 6.02 -6.74
CA GLU A 34 -7.79 7.04 -7.71
C GLU A 34 -6.72 7.97 -7.16
N LYS A 35 -6.67 8.16 -5.84
CA LYS A 35 -5.68 9.04 -5.20
C LYS A 35 -4.27 8.46 -5.28
N ALA A 36 -4.13 7.18 -5.56
CA ALA A 36 -2.83 6.53 -5.66
C ALA A 36 -2.54 6.03 -7.08
N LYS A 37 -3.15 6.63 -8.08
CA LYS A 37 -2.98 6.19 -9.46
C LYS A 37 -1.51 6.18 -9.89
N THR A 38 -0.74 7.17 -9.46
CA THR A 38 0.68 7.24 -9.78
C THR A 38 1.42 6.01 -9.27
N PHE A 39 1.07 5.55 -8.06
CA PHE A 39 1.67 4.34 -7.51
C PHE A 39 1.18 3.09 -8.23
N ALA A 40 -0.10 3.06 -8.61
CA ALA A 40 -0.62 1.93 -9.39
C ALA A 40 0.12 1.79 -10.71
N ASP A 41 0.42 2.91 -11.36
CA ASP A 41 1.18 2.93 -12.60
C ASP A 41 2.60 2.41 -12.40
N GLN A 42 3.12 2.45 -11.18
CA GLN A 42 4.45 1.94 -10.84
C GLN A 42 4.42 0.49 -10.34
N GLY A 43 3.27 -0.16 -10.40
CA GLY A 43 3.14 -1.56 -10.03
C GLY A 43 2.68 -1.84 -8.61
N VAL A 44 2.29 -0.81 -7.86
CA VAL A 44 1.74 -1.02 -6.51
C VAL A 44 0.35 -1.65 -6.62
N GLU A 45 0.12 -2.71 -5.85
CA GLU A 45 -1.20 -3.35 -5.79
C GLU A 45 -2.09 -2.54 -4.86
N ILE A 46 -3.18 -1.99 -5.37
CA ILE A 46 -4.09 -1.18 -4.58
C ILE A 46 -5.38 -1.93 -4.36
N GLN A 47 -5.67 -2.23 -3.09
CA GLN A 47 -6.94 -2.83 -2.71
C GLN A 47 -7.86 -1.73 -2.21
N GLN A 48 -9.13 -1.78 -2.59
CA GLN A 48 -10.10 -0.81 -2.13
C GLN A 48 -10.69 -1.27 -0.82
N GLY A 49 -10.71 -0.38 0.17
CA GLY A 49 -11.28 -0.67 1.46
C GLY A 49 -10.90 0.36 2.49
N ASN A 50 -11.46 0.20 3.70
CA ASN A 50 -11.21 1.09 4.82
C ASN A 50 -10.25 0.41 5.80
N LEU A 51 -9.22 1.13 6.25
CA LEU A 51 -8.27 0.61 7.24
C LEU A 51 -8.94 0.26 8.57
N ASN A 52 -10.11 0.84 8.84
CA ASN A 52 -10.87 0.50 10.05
C ASN A 52 -11.68 -0.79 9.90
N ASP A 53 -11.74 -1.36 8.71
CA ASP A 53 -12.40 -2.64 8.45
C ASP A 53 -11.37 -3.75 8.68
N ALA A 54 -11.55 -4.49 9.78
CA ALA A 54 -10.60 -5.52 10.17
C ALA A 54 -10.47 -6.63 9.12
N GLU A 55 -11.57 -6.98 8.45
CA GLU A 55 -11.51 -8.02 7.41
C GLU A 55 -10.73 -7.54 6.19
N ALA A 56 -10.97 -6.29 5.77
CA ALA A 56 -10.25 -5.74 4.62
C ALA A 56 -8.76 -5.63 4.93
N LEU A 57 -8.42 -5.20 6.14
CA LEU A 57 -7.03 -5.08 6.56
C LEU A 57 -6.37 -6.45 6.63
N ALA A 58 -7.06 -7.45 7.18
CA ALA A 58 -6.52 -8.81 7.26
C ALA A 58 -6.21 -9.36 5.87
N ARG A 59 -7.11 -9.16 4.91
CA ARG A 59 -6.86 -9.59 3.52
C ARG A 59 -5.68 -8.85 2.91
N ALA A 60 -5.56 -7.56 3.19
CA ALA A 60 -4.46 -6.77 2.66
C ALA A 60 -3.11 -7.20 3.21
N LEU A 61 -3.09 -7.72 4.42
CA LEU A 61 -1.85 -8.17 5.07
C LEU A 61 -1.46 -9.60 4.72
N GLU A 62 -2.30 -10.35 4.01
CA GLU A 62 -1.98 -11.72 3.63
C GLU A 62 -0.74 -11.78 2.76
N GLY A 63 0.22 -12.62 3.15
CA GLY A 63 1.42 -12.87 2.37
C GLY A 63 2.46 -11.77 2.40
N VAL A 64 2.27 -10.71 3.20
CA VAL A 64 3.27 -9.65 3.26
C VAL A 64 4.39 -10.02 4.23
N GLU A 65 5.62 -9.61 3.91
CA GLU A 65 6.78 -9.86 4.77
C GLU A 65 6.99 -8.71 5.76
N GLY A 66 6.37 -7.57 5.55
CA GLY A 66 6.45 -6.44 6.47
C GLY A 66 5.34 -5.45 6.20
N ALA A 67 5.02 -4.65 7.19
CA ALA A 67 3.96 -3.66 7.10
C ALA A 67 4.41 -2.35 7.74
N PHE A 68 4.06 -1.23 7.07
CA PHE A 68 4.33 0.13 7.56
C PHE A 68 2.97 0.75 7.88
N LEU A 69 2.64 0.81 9.13
CA LEU A 69 1.38 1.37 9.62
C LEU A 69 1.62 2.70 10.34
#